data_bc31b82a0a84ccacae69287aa58ab5f1
#
_entry.id   bc31b82a0a84ccacae69287aa58ab5f1
#
_cell.length_a   1.000
_cell.length_b   1.000
_cell.length_c   1.000
_cell.angle_alpha   90.00
_cell.angle_beta   90.00
_cell.angle_gamma   90.00
#
_symmetry.space_group_name_H-M   'P 1'
#
loop_
_entity.id
_entity.type
_entity.pdbx_description
1 polymer ?
#
loop_
_entity_poly.entity_id
_entity_poly.type
_entity_poly.pdbx_seq_one_letter_code
_entity_poly.pdbx_strand_id
1 'polypeptide(L)'
;MAKLAVLLLLAVAASATVPAQGRDPPTQIKLIRGADASGVVGDSMECVYTVFIRTGSIWKAGTDANITLQLAAADGNGVGISDLPAWGGLMGQGHAYFERGNLDIFSGRGPCMAKPPCWMRLASDGTGAHHGWYCNYVEVTVTGPHKGCAQQLFTVEQWLATDAAPYQLEAVRDLCSGGGEGVAAA
;
A
#
# COMPACT_ATOMS: atom_id res chain seq x y z
N MET A 1 -17.71 -5.53 73.29
CA MET A 1 -18.53 -5.40 72.08
C MET A 1 -17.70 -4.58 71.09
N ALA A 2 -16.97 -5.25 70.21
CA ALA A 2 -16.11 -4.62 69.20
C ALA A 2 -16.90 -4.57 67.88
N LYS A 3 -17.07 -3.34 67.31
CA LYS A 3 -17.71 -3.13 66.00
C LYS A 3 -16.63 -3.26 64.92
N LEU A 4 -16.78 -4.31 64.12
CA LEU A 4 -15.97 -4.51 62.93
C LEU A 4 -16.50 -3.58 61.81
N ALA A 5 -15.71 -2.60 61.35
CA ALA A 5 -15.99 -1.80 60.21
C ALA A 5 -15.40 -2.46 58.96
N VAL A 6 -16.26 -2.92 58.05
CA VAL A 6 -15.84 -3.45 56.74
C VAL A 6 -15.72 -2.29 55.76
N LEU A 7 -14.46 -1.98 55.38
CA LEU A 7 -14.18 -1.06 54.30
C LEU A 7 -14.33 -1.77 52.93
N LEU A 8 -15.35 -1.41 52.18
CA LEU A 8 -15.51 -1.80 50.76
C LEU A 8 -14.59 -0.92 49.90
N LEU A 9 -13.53 -1.48 49.37
CA LEU A 9 -12.70 -0.85 48.34
C LEU A 9 -13.36 -1.07 46.98
N LEU A 10 -14.00 -0.03 46.43
CA LEU A 10 -14.46 0.02 45.06
C LEU A 10 -13.25 0.25 44.14
N ALA A 11 -12.78 -0.80 43.49
CA ALA A 11 -11.80 -0.69 42.39
C ALA A 11 -12.49 -0.15 41.15
N VAL A 12 -12.27 1.13 40.81
CA VAL A 12 -12.67 1.72 39.54
C VAL A 12 -11.69 1.24 38.48
N ALA A 13 -12.11 0.31 37.64
CA ALA A 13 -11.36 -0.09 36.46
C ALA A 13 -11.39 1.06 35.44
N ALA A 14 -10.29 1.80 35.31
CA ALA A 14 -10.10 2.77 34.25
C ALA A 14 -9.91 2.00 32.93
N SER A 15 -10.96 1.96 32.11
CA SER A 15 -10.86 1.46 30.72
C SER A 15 -10.02 2.46 29.93
N ALA A 16 -8.77 2.10 29.68
CA ALA A 16 -7.91 2.84 28.75
C ALA A 16 -8.50 2.65 27.33
N THR A 17 -9.19 3.67 26.81
CA THR A 17 -9.53 3.75 25.40
C THR A 17 -8.24 3.97 24.63
N VAL A 18 -7.75 2.94 23.97
CA VAL A 18 -6.65 3.06 23.00
C VAL A 18 -7.20 3.94 21.84
N PRO A 19 -6.57 5.10 21.55
CA PRO A 19 -6.98 5.86 20.39
C PRO A 19 -6.79 4.99 19.15
N ALA A 20 -7.83 4.89 18.32
CA ALA A 20 -7.71 4.30 17.00
C ALA A 20 -6.64 5.12 16.24
N GLN A 21 -5.50 4.52 15.96
CA GLN A 21 -4.51 5.13 15.08
C GLN A 21 -5.19 5.36 13.73
N GLY A 22 -5.44 6.64 13.41
CA GLY A 22 -6.01 7.03 12.15
C GLY A 22 -5.06 6.57 11.04
N ARG A 23 -5.55 5.67 10.19
CA ARG A 23 -4.85 5.31 8.96
C ARG A 23 -4.89 6.51 8.05
N ASP A 24 -3.75 6.90 7.49
CA ASP A 24 -3.70 7.97 6.52
C ASP A 24 -4.54 7.59 5.29
N PRO A 25 -5.54 8.40 4.90
CA PRO A 25 -6.35 8.07 3.75
C PRO A 25 -5.49 8.17 2.47
N PRO A 26 -5.72 7.28 1.48
CA PRO A 26 -5.02 7.37 0.22
C PRO A 26 -5.43 8.63 -0.53
N THR A 27 -4.45 9.27 -1.14
CA THR A 27 -4.68 10.47 -1.94
C THR A 27 -5.14 10.10 -3.33
N GLN A 28 -6.19 10.74 -3.82
CA GLN A 28 -6.57 10.64 -5.22
C GLN A 28 -5.52 11.34 -6.09
N ILE A 29 -4.98 10.62 -7.07
CA ILE A 29 -4.02 11.17 -8.02
C ILE A 29 -4.60 11.17 -9.44
N LYS A 30 -4.14 12.10 -10.27
CA LYS A 30 -4.41 12.11 -11.69
C LYS A 30 -3.10 12.19 -12.46
N LEU A 31 -2.79 11.15 -13.20
CA LEU A 31 -1.67 11.16 -14.13
C LEU A 31 -2.09 11.88 -15.43
N ILE A 32 -1.41 12.95 -15.74
CA ILE A 32 -1.62 13.66 -17.01
C ILE A 32 -0.84 12.90 -18.09
N ARG A 33 -1.56 12.12 -18.89
CA ARG A 33 -1.03 11.47 -20.09
C ARG A 33 -1.66 12.16 -21.29
N GLY A 34 -0.96 13.12 -21.91
CA GLY A 34 -1.44 13.75 -23.14
C GLY A 34 -2.80 14.46 -23.00
N ALA A 35 -3.00 15.51 -23.73
CA ALA A 35 -4.17 16.38 -23.63
C ALA A 35 -5.51 15.64 -23.79
N ASP A 36 -6.20 15.42 -22.67
CA ASP A 36 -7.67 15.32 -22.59
C ASP A 36 -8.07 15.31 -21.11
N ALA A 37 -8.03 16.50 -20.50
CA ALA A 37 -8.42 16.69 -19.11
C ALA A 37 -9.89 17.14 -19.03
N SER A 38 -10.83 16.23 -19.15
CA SER A 38 -12.19 16.45 -18.66
C SER A 38 -12.35 15.75 -17.32
N GLY A 39 -12.16 16.53 -16.24
CA GLY A 39 -12.35 16.07 -14.90
C GLY A 39 -13.82 15.81 -14.62
N VAL A 40 -14.23 14.57 -14.57
CA VAL A 40 -15.45 14.15 -13.88
C VAL A 40 -14.99 13.67 -12.53
N VAL A 41 -15.32 14.43 -11.50
CA VAL A 41 -15.33 13.94 -10.10
C VAL A 41 -16.44 12.89 -10.08
N GLY A 42 -16.06 11.65 -10.34
CA GLY A 42 -16.97 10.52 -10.27
C GLY A 42 -17.39 10.29 -8.81
N ASP A 43 -18.65 9.91 -8.66
CA ASP A 43 -19.30 9.47 -7.45
C ASP A 43 -18.33 8.75 -6.49
N SER A 44 -18.34 9.14 -5.23
CA SER A 44 -17.35 8.78 -4.20
C SER A 44 -17.43 7.31 -3.74
N MET A 45 -17.57 6.38 -4.67
CA MET A 45 -17.53 4.96 -4.33
C MET A 45 -16.13 4.58 -3.86
N GLU A 46 -16.06 3.95 -2.71
CA GLU A 46 -14.83 3.37 -2.19
C GLU A 46 -14.64 1.93 -2.66
N CYS A 47 -13.45 1.65 -3.14
CA CYS A 47 -12.95 0.31 -3.42
C CYS A 47 -11.95 -0.13 -2.35
N VAL A 48 -11.83 -1.44 -2.19
CA VAL A 48 -10.78 -2.05 -1.38
C VAL A 48 -9.62 -2.42 -2.29
N TYR A 49 -8.44 -1.98 -1.91
CA TYR A 49 -7.18 -2.33 -2.53
C TYR A 49 -6.45 -3.31 -1.62
N THR A 50 -6.04 -4.44 -2.14
CA THR A 50 -5.11 -5.35 -1.48
C THR A 50 -3.82 -5.40 -2.29
N VAL A 51 -2.72 -5.10 -1.62
CA VAL A 51 -1.40 -4.98 -2.25
C VAL A 51 -0.48 -6.02 -1.63
N PHE A 52 0.13 -6.83 -2.48
CA PHE A 52 1.16 -7.80 -2.12
C PHE A 52 2.49 -7.29 -2.67
N ILE A 53 3.49 -7.18 -1.80
CA ILE A 53 4.83 -6.71 -2.19
C ILE A 53 5.85 -7.77 -1.81
N ARG A 54 6.60 -8.23 -2.80
CA ARG A 54 7.68 -9.18 -2.61
C ARG A 54 9.03 -8.48 -2.60
N THR A 55 9.67 -8.46 -1.43
CA THR A 55 11.08 -8.08 -1.31
C THR A 55 11.96 -9.22 -1.80
N GLY A 56 12.99 -8.89 -2.56
CA GLY A 56 13.92 -9.88 -3.09
C GLY A 56 14.67 -10.65 -1.99
N SER A 57 15.16 -11.83 -2.35
CA SER A 57 15.95 -12.67 -1.44
C SER A 57 17.47 -12.47 -1.55
N ILE A 58 17.93 -11.60 -2.45
CA ILE A 58 19.33 -11.30 -2.62
C ILE A 58 19.91 -10.59 -1.39
N TRP A 59 21.23 -10.59 -1.28
CA TRP A 59 21.92 -9.98 -0.12
C TRP A 59 21.59 -8.49 -0.01
N LYS A 60 21.20 -8.04 1.21
CA LYS A 60 20.83 -6.66 1.53
C LYS A 60 19.58 -6.14 0.81
N ALA A 61 18.68 -7.01 0.35
CA ALA A 61 17.48 -6.58 -0.38
C ALA A 61 16.44 -5.85 0.47
N GLY A 62 16.45 -6.01 1.79
CA GLY A 62 15.49 -5.36 2.71
C GLY A 62 15.78 -3.88 2.93
N THR A 63 14.79 -3.10 3.40
CA THR A 63 14.92 -1.67 3.69
C THR A 63 14.12 -1.23 4.91
N ASP A 64 14.67 -0.22 5.60
CA ASP A 64 13.97 0.55 6.66
C ASP A 64 13.36 1.86 6.12
N ALA A 65 13.49 2.13 4.82
CA ALA A 65 12.98 3.34 4.19
C ALA A 65 11.45 3.36 4.10
N ASN A 66 10.86 4.55 4.03
CA ASN A 66 9.44 4.69 3.76
C ASN A 66 9.14 4.42 2.28
N ILE A 67 8.17 3.53 2.03
CA ILE A 67 7.78 3.12 0.68
C ILE A 67 6.42 3.69 0.32
N THR A 68 6.39 4.42 -0.80
CA THR A 68 5.20 5.00 -1.39
C THR A 68 4.76 4.23 -2.64
N LEU A 69 3.46 4.13 -2.85
CA LEU A 69 2.88 3.47 -4.02
C LEU A 69 1.87 4.39 -4.70
N GLN A 70 1.98 4.54 -5.99
CA GLN A 70 0.98 5.18 -6.83
C GLN A 70 0.49 4.19 -7.89
N LEU A 71 -0.82 4.14 -8.07
CA LEU A 71 -1.49 3.29 -9.05
C LEU A 71 -2.40 4.14 -9.90
N ALA A 72 -2.48 3.87 -11.17
CA ALA A 72 -3.44 4.53 -12.04
C ALA A 72 -4.00 3.60 -13.12
N ALA A 73 -5.21 3.91 -13.56
CA ALA A 73 -5.85 3.28 -14.71
C ALA A 73 -5.46 3.98 -16.01
N ALA A 74 -5.89 3.43 -17.15
CA ALA A 74 -5.58 3.96 -18.47
C ALA A 74 -6.13 5.38 -18.71
N ASP A 75 -7.18 5.78 -17.98
CA ASP A 75 -7.75 7.12 -18.01
C ASP A 75 -6.98 8.14 -17.16
N GLY A 76 -5.90 7.72 -16.53
CA GLY A 76 -5.04 8.54 -15.68
C GLY A 76 -5.57 8.75 -14.25
N ASN A 77 -6.78 8.30 -13.94
CA ASN A 77 -7.28 8.35 -12.57
C ASN A 77 -6.60 7.28 -11.72
N GLY A 78 -6.29 7.62 -10.48
CA GLY A 78 -5.53 6.71 -9.64
C GLY A 78 -5.56 7.04 -8.16
N VAL A 79 -4.78 6.29 -7.41
CA VAL A 79 -4.61 6.42 -5.96
C VAL A 79 -3.12 6.50 -5.63
N GLY A 80 -2.79 7.33 -4.63
CA GLY A 80 -1.46 7.45 -4.07
C GLY A 80 -1.47 7.09 -2.58
N ILE A 81 -0.52 6.27 -2.16
CA ILE A 81 -0.33 5.82 -0.79
C ILE A 81 1.05 6.29 -0.37
N SER A 82 1.12 7.18 0.62
CA SER A 82 2.36 7.81 1.07
C SER A 82 3.18 6.94 2.02
N ASP A 83 2.54 6.03 2.73
CA ASP A 83 3.14 5.10 3.69
C ASP A 83 2.31 3.83 3.71
N LEU A 84 2.84 2.77 3.12
CA LEU A 84 2.13 1.49 2.97
C LEU A 84 1.81 0.82 4.31
N PRO A 85 2.77 0.69 5.25
CA PRO A 85 2.49 0.15 6.59
C PRO A 85 1.43 0.94 7.36
N ALA A 86 1.53 2.26 7.40
CA ALA A 86 0.58 3.11 8.10
C ALA A 86 -0.80 3.11 7.45
N TRP A 87 -0.86 3.07 6.12
CA TRP A 87 -2.13 3.02 5.39
C TRP A 87 -2.91 1.73 5.62
N GLY A 88 -2.23 0.59 5.59
CA GLY A 88 -2.99 -0.67 5.59
C GLY A 88 -2.19 -1.93 5.85
N GLY A 89 -1.07 -1.86 6.56
CA GLY A 89 -0.29 -3.04 6.90
C GLY A 89 -1.11 -4.12 7.60
N LEU A 90 -1.13 -5.34 7.06
CA LEU A 90 -1.89 -6.47 7.60
C LEU A 90 -1.03 -7.47 8.38
N MET A 91 0.28 -7.30 8.35
CA MET A 91 1.18 -8.17 9.11
C MET A 91 1.04 -7.86 10.60
N GLY A 92 1.30 -8.85 11.45
CA GLY A 92 1.08 -8.73 12.89
C GLY A 92 1.89 -7.61 13.56
N GLN A 93 1.50 -7.27 14.79
CA GLN A 93 2.19 -6.24 15.57
C GLN A 93 3.69 -6.56 15.71
N GLY A 94 4.54 -5.56 15.48
CA GLY A 94 6.00 -5.70 15.54
C GLY A 94 6.63 -6.35 14.30
N HIS A 95 5.85 -6.58 13.23
CA HIS A 95 6.40 -7.06 11.97
C HIS A 95 7.26 -5.96 11.32
N ALA A 96 8.46 -6.31 10.92
CA ALA A 96 9.31 -5.46 10.11
C ALA A 96 8.94 -5.67 8.63
N TYR A 97 8.37 -4.62 8.01
CA TYR A 97 8.00 -4.65 6.61
C TYR A 97 9.24 -4.51 5.71
N PHE A 98 9.12 -4.98 4.49
CA PHE A 98 10.13 -4.88 3.43
C PHE A 98 11.47 -5.56 3.75
N GLU A 99 11.48 -6.48 4.69
CA GLU A 99 12.64 -7.29 5.00
C GLU A 99 12.97 -8.27 3.86
N ARG A 100 14.25 -8.63 3.75
CA ARG A 100 14.74 -9.54 2.72
C ARG A 100 13.94 -10.83 2.65
N GLY A 101 13.36 -11.11 1.47
CA GLY A 101 12.59 -12.33 1.21
C GLY A 101 11.17 -12.31 1.76
N ASN A 102 10.70 -11.20 2.34
CA ASN A 102 9.33 -11.08 2.81
C ASN A 102 8.34 -10.92 1.65
N LEU A 103 7.16 -11.44 1.88
CA LEU A 103 5.94 -11.08 1.17
C LEU A 103 5.06 -10.31 2.14
N ASP A 104 4.97 -9.02 1.95
CA ASP A 104 4.20 -8.12 2.79
C ASP A 104 2.84 -7.83 2.18
N ILE A 105 1.81 -7.75 3.04
CA ILE A 105 0.42 -7.58 2.61
C ILE A 105 -0.13 -6.32 3.24
N PHE A 106 -0.75 -5.51 2.38
CA PHE A 106 -1.41 -4.26 2.76
C PHE A 106 -2.83 -4.26 2.24
N SER A 107 -3.78 -3.70 2.99
CA SER A 107 -5.13 -3.52 2.50
C SER A 107 -5.78 -2.29 3.11
N GLY A 108 -6.47 -1.54 2.26
CA GLY A 108 -7.17 -0.35 2.68
C GLY A 108 -8.20 0.09 1.65
N ARG A 109 -8.95 1.12 2.01
CA ARG A 109 -9.96 1.72 1.13
C ARG A 109 -9.37 2.91 0.40
N GLY A 110 -9.90 3.15 -0.79
CA GLY A 110 -9.57 4.33 -1.59
C GLY A 110 -10.61 4.56 -2.67
N PRO A 111 -10.55 5.70 -3.39
CA PRO A 111 -11.48 5.99 -4.46
C PRO A 111 -11.43 4.89 -5.53
N CYS A 112 -12.59 4.49 -6.02
CA CYS A 112 -12.67 3.51 -7.11
C CYS A 112 -12.14 4.09 -8.41
N MET A 113 -11.27 3.33 -9.11
CA MET A 113 -10.92 3.59 -10.49
C MET A 113 -11.97 3.02 -11.43
N ALA A 114 -12.24 3.69 -12.57
CA ALA A 114 -13.19 3.21 -13.55
C ALA A 114 -12.74 1.91 -14.23
N LYS A 115 -11.44 1.74 -14.38
CA LYS A 115 -10.78 0.57 -14.98
C LYS A 115 -9.72 0.00 -14.02
N PRO A 116 -9.27 -1.26 -14.23
CA PRO A 116 -8.16 -1.82 -13.47
C PRO A 116 -6.89 -0.97 -13.55
N PRO A 117 -6.07 -0.96 -12.49
CA PRO A 117 -4.77 -0.30 -12.53
C PRO A 117 -3.89 -0.95 -13.59
N CYS A 118 -3.27 -0.14 -14.43
CA CYS A 118 -2.32 -0.58 -15.43
C CYS A 118 -1.00 0.20 -15.40
N TRP A 119 -0.92 1.21 -14.56
CA TRP A 119 0.28 1.98 -14.31
C TRP A 119 0.60 1.99 -12.82
N MET A 120 1.87 1.89 -12.51
CA MET A 120 2.40 1.89 -11.14
C MET A 120 3.67 2.72 -11.06
N ARG A 121 3.79 3.50 -9.98
CA ARG A 121 5.04 4.07 -9.49
C ARG A 121 5.25 3.62 -8.05
N LEU A 122 6.36 2.95 -7.82
CA LEU A 122 6.83 2.52 -6.50
C LEU A 122 8.06 3.35 -6.16
N ALA A 123 8.10 3.97 -4.99
CA ALA A 123 9.24 4.80 -4.63
C ALA A 123 9.63 4.61 -3.15
N SER A 124 10.95 4.66 -2.92
CA SER A 124 11.58 4.73 -1.60
C SER A 124 11.99 6.16 -1.32
N ASP A 125 11.90 6.63 -0.08
CA ASP A 125 12.44 7.93 0.32
C ASP A 125 13.97 7.90 0.53
N GLY A 126 14.58 6.71 0.49
CA GLY A 126 16.01 6.53 0.63
C GLY A 126 16.54 6.82 2.04
N THR A 127 15.69 6.85 3.04
CA THR A 127 16.08 7.10 4.43
C THR A 127 16.42 5.82 5.19
N GLY A 128 17.01 5.95 6.37
CA GLY A 128 17.35 4.82 7.22
C GLY A 128 18.73 4.22 6.97
N ALA A 129 19.17 3.34 7.88
CA ALA A 129 20.47 2.70 7.82
C ALA A 129 20.61 1.70 6.67
N HIS A 130 19.49 1.07 6.30
CA HIS A 130 19.37 0.11 5.19
C HIS A 130 18.43 0.70 4.13
N HIS A 131 18.84 1.78 3.48
CA HIS A 131 18.01 2.55 2.56
C HIS A 131 17.81 1.90 1.20
N GLY A 132 18.70 1.03 0.74
CA GLY A 132 18.56 0.32 -0.53
C GLY A 132 17.59 -0.82 -0.44
N TRP A 133 16.69 -0.94 -1.41
CA TRP A 133 15.66 -1.96 -1.45
C TRP A 133 15.59 -2.65 -2.81
N TYR A 134 15.59 -3.97 -2.81
CA TYR A 134 15.33 -4.74 -4.03
C TYR A 134 13.92 -5.32 -4.02
N CYS A 135 13.06 -4.82 -4.90
CA CYS A 135 11.69 -5.31 -5.06
C CYS A 135 11.61 -6.28 -6.23
N ASN A 136 11.00 -7.46 -6.00
CA ASN A 136 10.70 -8.40 -7.08
C ASN A 136 9.43 -7.99 -7.82
N TYR A 137 8.33 -7.82 -7.12
CA TYR A 137 7.05 -7.47 -7.72
C TYR A 137 6.10 -6.78 -6.74
N VAL A 138 5.11 -6.12 -7.32
CA VAL A 138 3.92 -5.63 -6.65
C VAL A 138 2.71 -6.22 -7.35
N GLU A 139 1.84 -6.88 -6.59
CA GLU A 139 0.57 -7.40 -7.08
C GLU A 139 -0.56 -6.64 -6.40
N VAL A 140 -1.53 -6.19 -7.17
CA VAL A 140 -2.64 -5.38 -6.69
C VAL A 140 -3.95 -6.03 -7.06
N THR A 141 -4.81 -6.24 -6.06
CA THR A 141 -6.21 -6.64 -6.25
C THR A 141 -7.11 -5.48 -5.86
N VAL A 142 -8.05 -5.14 -6.71
CA VAL A 142 -9.05 -4.08 -6.47
C VAL A 142 -10.44 -4.69 -6.53
N THR A 143 -11.22 -4.46 -5.47
CA THR A 143 -12.62 -4.88 -5.40
C THR A 143 -13.50 -3.69 -4.97
N GLY A 144 -14.72 -3.63 -5.45
CA GLY A 144 -15.62 -2.54 -5.11
C GLY A 144 -17.09 -2.90 -5.31
N PRO A 145 -18.01 -2.05 -4.81
CA PRO A 145 -19.43 -2.25 -5.00
C PRO A 145 -19.80 -2.37 -6.47
N HIS A 146 -20.52 -3.40 -6.83
CA HIS A 146 -20.99 -3.66 -8.21
C HIS A 146 -19.86 -3.77 -9.26
N LYS A 147 -18.61 -4.00 -8.82
CA LYS A 147 -17.45 -4.22 -9.68
C LYS A 147 -16.89 -5.62 -9.48
N GLY A 148 -16.49 -6.26 -10.56
CA GLY A 148 -15.72 -7.49 -10.48
C GLY A 148 -14.36 -7.24 -9.82
N CYS A 149 -13.75 -8.31 -9.32
CA CYS A 149 -12.37 -8.27 -8.83
C CYS A 149 -11.42 -8.03 -10.01
N ALA A 150 -10.53 -7.07 -9.86
CA ALA A 150 -9.46 -6.82 -10.83
C ALA A 150 -8.11 -7.08 -10.15
N GLN A 151 -7.24 -7.81 -10.82
CA GLN A 151 -5.90 -8.15 -10.34
C GLN A 151 -4.87 -7.72 -11.37
N GLN A 152 -3.78 -7.11 -10.91
CA GLN A 152 -2.67 -6.68 -11.75
C GLN A 152 -1.33 -6.98 -11.07
N LEU A 153 -0.47 -7.69 -11.78
CA LEU A 153 0.91 -7.93 -11.39
C LEU A 153 1.84 -6.93 -12.10
N PHE A 154 2.69 -6.27 -11.32
CA PHE A 154 3.76 -5.42 -11.80
C PHE A 154 5.10 -6.05 -11.42
N THR A 155 5.78 -6.67 -12.37
CA THR A 155 7.15 -7.15 -12.19
C THR A 155 8.08 -5.96 -12.05
N VAL A 156 8.83 -5.89 -10.95
CA VAL A 156 9.76 -4.79 -10.66
C VAL A 156 11.19 -5.21 -10.94
N GLU A 157 11.68 -6.25 -10.26
CA GLU A 157 13.03 -6.84 -10.41
C GLU A 157 14.12 -5.76 -10.48
N GLN A 158 14.12 -4.85 -9.50
CA GLN A 158 14.96 -3.66 -9.53
C GLN A 158 15.38 -3.23 -8.12
N TRP A 159 16.60 -2.68 -8.01
CA TRP A 159 16.98 -1.89 -6.85
C TRP A 159 16.30 -0.51 -6.86
N LEU A 160 15.76 -0.12 -5.73
CA LEU A 160 15.41 1.26 -5.41
C LEU A 160 16.50 1.75 -4.42
N ALA A 161 17.56 2.28 -4.96
CA ALA A 161 18.76 2.66 -4.20
C ALA A 161 19.57 3.69 -4.98
N THR A 162 20.37 4.49 -4.28
CA THR A 162 21.28 5.44 -4.88
C THR A 162 22.68 4.87 -5.12
N ASP A 163 22.98 3.73 -4.51
CA ASP A 163 24.29 3.06 -4.52
C ASP A 163 24.29 1.72 -5.28
N ALA A 164 23.14 1.31 -5.83
CA ALA A 164 23.01 0.12 -6.68
C ALA A 164 22.28 0.45 -7.99
N ALA A 165 22.67 -0.20 -9.08
CA ALA A 165 22.03 0.01 -10.38
C ALA A 165 20.52 -0.32 -10.32
N PRO A 166 19.64 0.50 -10.91
CA PRO A 166 19.87 1.61 -11.85
C PRO A 166 20.12 2.97 -11.17
N TYR A 167 20.46 3.03 -9.88
CA TYR A 167 20.76 4.25 -9.11
C TYR A 167 19.55 5.21 -9.01
N GLN A 168 18.37 4.63 -8.84
CA GLN A 168 17.08 5.34 -8.75
C GLN A 168 16.34 4.86 -7.51
N LEU A 169 15.68 5.78 -6.84
CA LEU A 169 14.81 5.47 -5.68
C LEU A 169 13.37 5.14 -6.09
N GLU A 170 13.13 4.96 -7.39
CA GLU A 170 11.79 4.65 -7.89
C GLU A 170 11.81 3.65 -9.04
N ALA A 171 10.70 2.94 -9.17
CA ALA A 171 10.40 2.09 -10.31
C ALA A 171 9.02 2.45 -10.87
N VAL A 172 8.96 2.69 -12.18
CA VAL A 172 7.70 2.92 -12.89
C VAL A 172 7.43 1.74 -13.82
N ARG A 173 6.18 1.27 -13.81
CA ARG A 173 5.71 0.22 -14.73
C ARG A 173 4.44 0.68 -15.40
N ASP A 174 4.45 0.68 -16.72
CA ASP A 174 3.36 1.10 -17.55
C ASP A 174 2.91 -0.05 -18.46
N LEU A 175 1.78 -0.63 -18.11
CA LEU A 175 1.15 -1.74 -18.81
C LEU A 175 -0.16 -1.30 -19.50
N CYS A 176 -0.46 0.02 -19.51
CA CYS A 176 -1.73 0.54 -20.01
C CYS A 176 -1.92 0.42 -21.51
N SER A 177 -0.83 0.40 -22.28
CA SER A 177 -0.85 0.33 -23.75
C SER A 177 -0.61 -1.07 -24.32
N GLY A 178 -0.21 -2.03 -23.47
CA GLY A 178 -0.08 -3.43 -23.88
C GLY A 178 -1.45 -4.11 -23.76
N GLY A 179 -2.08 -4.46 -24.88
CA GLY A 179 -3.26 -5.33 -24.88
C GLY A 179 -2.95 -6.61 -24.12
N GLY A 180 -3.44 -6.71 -22.89
CA GLY A 180 -3.08 -7.75 -21.96
C GLY A 180 -3.76 -9.06 -22.32
N GLU A 181 -3.01 -10.13 -22.21
CA GLU A 181 -3.58 -11.41 -21.86
C GLU A 181 -3.95 -11.36 -20.37
N GLY A 182 -5.21 -10.98 -20.12
CA GLY A 182 -5.84 -11.22 -18.83
C GLY A 182 -5.98 -12.74 -18.66
N VAL A 183 -5.26 -13.29 -17.70
CA VAL A 183 -5.55 -14.65 -17.22
C VAL A 183 -6.93 -14.59 -16.56
N ALA A 184 -7.96 -15.02 -17.28
CA ALA A 184 -9.27 -15.29 -16.71
C ALA A 184 -9.10 -16.50 -15.80
N ALA A 185 -9.24 -16.31 -14.49
CA ALA A 185 -9.40 -17.41 -13.57
C ALA A 185 -10.75 -18.09 -13.85
N ALA A 186 -10.70 -19.38 -14.17
CA ALA A 186 -11.85 -20.27 -14.29
C ALA A 186 -12.45 -20.58 -12.93
#